data_c5b935cde0c76e22991f3b539b87c4e3
#
_entry.id   c5b935cde0c76e22991f3b539b87c4e3
#
_cell.length_a   1.000
_cell.length_b   1.000
_cell.length_c   1.000
_cell.angle_alpha   90.00
_cell.angle_beta   90.00
_cell.angle_gamma   90.00
#
_symmetry.space_group_name_H-M   'P 1'
#
loop_
_entity.id
_entity.type
_entity.pdbx_description
1 polymer ?
#
loop_
_entity_poly.entity_id
_entity_poly.type
_entity_poly.pdbx_seq_one_letter_code
_entity_poly.pdbx_strand_id
1 'polypeptide(L)'
;MPLTQQQITLCRQALVDAFASRDELAMMLRVQMDEDLDAVAQGDNRTLLAFKLITWAERKGKVRDLVNAVIAEQPNNPTVRQLGAASKSWVLDNE
;
A
#
# COMPACT_ATOMS: atom_id res chain seq x y z
N MET A 1 7.85 -13.89 1.24
CA MET A 1 8.73 -13.61 0.11
C MET A 1 8.63 -12.14 -0.27
N PRO A 2 9.74 -11.44 -0.46
CA PRO A 2 9.69 -10.02 -0.78
C PRO A 2 9.12 -9.78 -2.19
N LEU A 3 8.54 -8.61 -2.38
CA LEU A 3 8.01 -8.21 -3.67
C LEU A 3 9.16 -7.98 -4.66
N THR A 4 8.88 -8.22 -5.95
CA THR A 4 9.82 -7.84 -7.00
C THR A 4 9.83 -6.33 -7.15
N GLN A 5 10.85 -5.81 -7.86
CA GLN A 5 10.93 -4.37 -8.13
C GLN A 5 9.71 -3.84 -8.86
N GLN A 6 9.20 -4.62 -9.83
CA GLN A 6 8.01 -4.22 -10.57
C GLN A 6 6.78 -4.15 -9.65
N GLN A 7 6.64 -5.12 -8.77
CA GLN A 7 5.54 -5.15 -7.81
C GLN A 7 5.62 -3.98 -6.84
N ILE A 8 6.80 -3.69 -6.33
CA ILE A 8 7.02 -2.54 -5.43
C ILE A 8 6.67 -1.24 -6.15
N THR A 9 7.13 -1.10 -7.39
CA THR A 9 6.87 0.11 -8.18
C THR A 9 5.38 0.33 -8.38
N LEU A 10 4.65 -0.73 -8.73
CA LEU A 10 3.20 -0.64 -8.94
C LEU A 10 2.48 -0.27 -7.63
N CYS A 11 2.84 -0.91 -6.53
CA CYS A 11 2.25 -0.58 -5.22
C CYS A 11 2.51 0.87 -4.85
N ARG A 12 3.74 1.35 -5.04
CA ARG A 12 4.11 2.72 -4.73
C ARG A 12 3.32 3.71 -5.58
N GLN A 13 3.22 3.45 -6.88
CA GLN A 13 2.46 4.31 -7.79
C GLN A 13 0.99 4.36 -7.38
N ALA A 14 0.42 3.21 -7.05
CA ALA A 14 -0.98 3.17 -6.61
C ALA A 14 -1.19 3.97 -5.33
N LEU A 15 -0.29 3.85 -4.37
CA LEU A 15 -0.39 4.61 -3.13
C LEU A 15 -0.28 6.12 -3.36
N VAL A 16 0.67 6.54 -4.19
CA VAL A 16 0.88 7.96 -4.47
C VAL A 16 -0.28 8.54 -5.29
N ASP A 17 -0.77 7.80 -6.27
CA ASP A 17 -1.86 8.27 -7.13
C ASP A 17 -3.21 8.27 -6.40
N ALA A 18 -3.44 7.29 -5.55
CA ALA A 18 -4.74 7.14 -4.87
C ALA A 18 -4.89 8.09 -3.69
N PHE A 19 -3.79 8.43 -3.03
CA PHE A 19 -3.83 9.23 -1.81
C PHE A 19 -3.04 10.51 -2.01
N ALA A 20 -3.78 11.63 -2.09
CA ALA A 20 -3.21 12.93 -2.42
C ALA A 20 -2.37 13.52 -1.29
N SER A 21 -2.57 13.06 -0.04
CA SER A 21 -1.88 13.61 1.11
C SER A 21 -1.53 12.53 2.11
N ARG A 22 -0.64 12.88 3.03
CA ARG A 22 -0.27 12.03 4.16
C ARG A 22 -1.51 11.70 5.01
N ASP A 23 -2.41 12.65 5.16
CA ASP A 23 -3.62 12.45 5.95
C ASP A 23 -4.53 11.38 5.35
N GLU A 24 -4.63 11.34 4.03
CA GLU A 24 -5.41 10.32 3.36
C GLU A 24 -4.79 8.92 3.56
N LEU A 25 -3.46 8.82 3.48
CA LEU A 25 -2.77 7.57 3.78
C LEU A 25 -3.01 7.13 5.23
N ALA A 26 -2.92 8.07 6.16
CA ALA A 26 -3.14 7.78 7.57
C ALA A 26 -4.58 7.29 7.82
N MET A 27 -5.55 7.91 7.18
CA MET A 27 -6.95 7.52 7.30
C MET A 27 -7.18 6.11 6.76
N MET A 28 -6.60 5.81 5.59
CA MET A 28 -6.72 4.47 5.00
C MET A 28 -6.16 3.40 5.94
N LEU A 29 -4.98 3.62 6.49
CA LEU A 29 -4.38 2.67 7.42
C LEU A 29 -5.23 2.49 8.66
N ARG A 30 -5.74 3.57 9.21
CA ARG A 30 -6.53 3.50 10.44
C ARG A 30 -7.85 2.76 10.21
N VAL A 31 -8.53 3.08 9.13
CA VAL A 31 -9.85 2.52 8.84
C VAL A 31 -9.76 1.07 8.37
N GLN A 32 -8.81 0.77 7.49
CA GLN A 32 -8.77 -0.54 6.84
C GLN A 32 -7.86 -1.54 7.55
N MET A 33 -6.81 -1.07 8.20
CA MET A 33 -5.82 -1.97 8.80
C MET A 33 -5.66 -1.78 10.31
N ASP A 34 -6.35 -0.81 10.88
CA ASP A 34 -6.25 -0.46 12.30
C ASP A 34 -4.79 -0.17 12.71
N GLU A 35 -4.06 0.52 11.84
CA GLU A 35 -2.67 0.89 12.07
C GLU A 35 -2.52 2.40 12.05
N ASP A 36 -1.51 2.89 12.77
CA ASP A 36 -1.17 4.30 12.84
C ASP A 36 -0.02 4.59 11.87
N LEU A 37 -0.22 5.48 10.92
CA LEU A 37 0.81 5.81 9.95
C LEU A 37 2.08 6.30 10.63
N ASP A 38 1.98 7.10 11.68
CA ASP A 38 3.14 7.62 12.39
C ASP A 38 3.97 6.51 13.04
N ALA A 39 3.33 5.42 13.43
CA ALA A 39 4.03 4.26 13.99
C ALA A 39 4.66 3.39 12.90
N VAL A 40 4.09 3.40 11.70
CA VAL A 40 4.54 2.58 10.57
C VAL A 40 5.62 3.29 9.76
N ALA A 41 5.41 4.56 9.45
CA ALA A 41 6.32 5.34 8.61
C ALA A 41 6.22 6.81 8.99
N GLN A 42 7.36 7.50 8.99
CA GLN A 42 7.41 8.92 9.33
C GLN A 42 7.97 9.71 8.16
N GLY A 43 7.60 10.98 8.07
CA GLY A 43 8.06 11.90 7.04
C GLY A 43 6.91 12.54 6.30
N ASP A 44 7.25 13.52 5.45
CA ASP A 44 6.26 14.30 4.72
C ASP A 44 6.23 13.99 3.23
N ASN A 45 7.22 13.27 2.71
CA ASN A 45 7.32 12.94 1.30
C ASN A 45 6.45 11.71 1.02
N ARG A 46 5.40 11.88 0.22
CA ARG A 46 4.46 10.79 -0.07
C ARG A 46 5.11 9.59 -0.73
N THR A 47 6.02 9.84 -1.67
CA THR A 47 6.73 8.74 -2.35
C THR A 47 7.53 7.91 -1.35
N LEU A 48 8.24 8.58 -0.46
CA LEU A 48 9.03 7.90 0.57
C LEU A 48 8.13 7.19 1.59
N LEU A 49 7.04 7.84 1.98
CA LEU A 49 6.06 7.21 2.88
C LEU A 49 5.49 5.94 2.26
N ALA A 50 5.14 5.98 0.97
CA ALA A 50 4.63 4.81 0.27
C ALA A 50 5.64 3.68 0.29
N PHE A 51 6.91 3.99 0.03
CA PHE A 51 7.97 3.00 0.04
C PHE A 51 8.16 2.39 1.43
N LYS A 52 8.18 3.22 2.46
CA LYS A 52 8.30 2.75 3.84
C LYS A 52 7.12 1.88 4.25
N LEU A 53 5.94 2.26 3.82
CA LEU A 53 4.73 1.50 4.12
C LEU A 53 4.78 0.11 3.46
N ILE A 54 5.22 0.03 2.22
CA ILE A 54 5.40 -1.24 1.53
C ILE A 54 6.43 -2.11 2.25
N THR A 55 7.56 -1.53 2.65
CA THR A 55 8.61 -2.24 3.37
C THR A 55 8.08 -2.78 4.71
N TRP A 56 7.32 -1.96 5.42
CA TRP A 56 6.68 -2.39 6.67
C TRP A 56 5.75 -3.57 6.43
N ALA A 57 4.93 -3.49 5.38
CA ALA A 57 3.99 -4.56 5.06
C ALA A 57 4.72 -5.86 4.72
N GLU A 58 5.83 -5.77 3.99
CA GLU A 58 6.64 -6.94 3.68
C GLU A 58 7.18 -7.62 4.94
N ARG A 59 7.68 -6.80 5.86
CA ARG A 59 8.24 -7.31 7.14
C ARG A 59 7.19 -7.98 7.99
N LYS A 60 5.97 -7.48 7.95
CA LYS A 60 4.88 -7.96 8.81
C LYS A 60 4.02 -9.03 8.15
N GLY A 61 4.30 -9.36 6.89
CA GLY A 61 3.47 -10.28 6.13
C GLY A 61 2.09 -9.72 5.87
N LYS A 62 1.97 -8.41 5.67
CA LYS A 62 0.68 -7.73 5.51
C LYS A 62 0.52 -7.09 4.13
N VAL A 63 1.30 -7.53 3.14
CA VAL A 63 1.22 -6.96 1.80
C VAL A 63 -0.17 -7.15 1.21
N ARG A 64 -0.75 -8.34 1.35
CA ARG A 64 -2.11 -8.59 0.85
C ARG A 64 -3.12 -7.67 1.54
N ASP A 65 -2.99 -7.50 2.84
CA ASP A 65 -3.89 -6.62 3.59
C ASP A 65 -3.74 -5.17 3.12
N LEU A 66 -2.52 -4.72 2.87
CA LEU A 66 -2.27 -3.38 2.36
C LEU A 66 -2.89 -3.18 0.99
N VAL A 67 -2.68 -4.14 0.06
CA VAL A 67 -3.26 -4.07 -1.27
C VAL A 67 -4.79 -4.01 -1.19
N ASN A 68 -5.39 -4.86 -0.38
CA ASN A 68 -6.84 -4.88 -0.21
C ASN A 68 -7.35 -3.57 0.39
N ALA A 69 -6.61 -2.98 1.32
CA ALA A 69 -6.96 -1.70 1.93
C ALA A 69 -6.99 -0.58 0.88
N VAL A 70 -5.97 -0.53 0.02
CA VAL A 70 -5.90 0.47 -1.04
C VAL A 70 -7.08 0.31 -2.00
N ILE A 71 -7.38 -0.91 -2.39
CA ILE A 71 -8.49 -1.19 -3.30
C ILE A 71 -9.82 -0.79 -2.65
N ALA A 72 -10.00 -1.09 -1.37
CA ALA A 72 -11.24 -0.76 -0.66
C ALA A 72 -11.48 0.75 -0.59
N GLU A 73 -10.41 1.53 -0.41
CA GLU A 73 -10.52 2.98 -0.30
C GLU A 73 -10.68 3.69 -1.66
N GLN A 74 -10.03 3.17 -2.70
CA GLN A 74 -9.99 3.83 -4.01
C GLN A 74 -10.26 2.85 -5.14
N PRO A 75 -11.45 2.21 -5.14
CA PRO A 75 -11.73 1.17 -6.14
C PRO A 75 -11.83 1.69 -7.57
N ASN A 76 -12.05 2.97 -7.75
CA ASN A 76 -12.22 3.57 -9.09
C ASN A 76 -10.95 4.19 -9.66
N ASN A 77 -9.88 4.22 -8.88
CA ASN A 77 -8.61 4.79 -9.34
C ASN A 77 -7.97 3.86 -10.36
N PRO A 78 -7.57 4.35 -11.56
CA PRO A 78 -7.01 3.48 -12.60
C PRO A 78 -5.77 2.71 -12.15
N THR A 79 -4.85 3.37 -11.44
CA THR A 79 -3.63 2.71 -10.97
C THR A 79 -3.95 1.65 -9.92
N VAL A 80 -4.91 1.91 -9.04
CA VAL A 80 -5.36 0.95 -8.03
C VAL A 80 -6.02 -0.26 -8.71
N ARG A 81 -6.77 -0.04 -9.78
CA ARG A 81 -7.37 -1.14 -10.54
C ARG A 81 -6.30 -2.01 -11.17
N GLN A 82 -5.23 -1.40 -11.70
CA GLN A 82 -4.09 -2.16 -12.23
C GLN A 82 -3.42 -2.97 -11.13
N LEU A 83 -3.24 -2.38 -9.96
CA LEU A 83 -2.67 -3.08 -8.80
C LEU A 83 -3.55 -4.27 -8.41
N GLY A 84 -4.86 -4.07 -8.36
CA GLY A 84 -5.79 -5.14 -8.02
C GLY A 84 -5.72 -6.29 -8.99
N ALA A 85 -5.70 -6.00 -10.29
CA ALA A 85 -5.59 -7.02 -11.33
C ALA A 85 -4.26 -7.77 -11.26
N ALA A 86 -3.15 -7.03 -11.12
CA ALA A 86 -1.82 -7.62 -11.07
C ALA A 86 -1.62 -8.47 -9.81
N SER A 87 -2.09 -7.98 -8.66
CA SER A 87 -1.86 -8.63 -7.37
C SER A 87 -2.55 -9.99 -7.25
N LYS A 88 -3.53 -10.25 -8.07
CA LYS A 88 -4.23 -11.56 -8.05
C LYS A 88 -3.29 -12.72 -8.34
N SER A 89 -2.24 -12.48 -9.11
CA SER A 89 -1.27 -13.51 -9.45
C SER A 89 -0.03 -13.52 -8.54
N TRP A 90 0.06 -12.58 -7.61
CA TRP A 90 1.22 -12.50 -6.73
C TRP A 90 1.16 -13.56 -5.64
N VAL A 91 2.33 -14.13 -5.35
CA VAL A 91 2.49 -15.03 -4.20
C VAL A 91 2.90 -14.18 -3.01
N LEU A 92 2.03 -14.10 -2.02
CA LEU A 92 2.24 -13.26 -0.84
C LEU A 92 2.38 -14.13 0.40
N ASP A 93 3.22 -13.67 1.34
CA ASP A 93 3.65 -14.47 2.48
C ASP A 93 2.60 -14.64 3.58
N ASN A 94 1.61 -13.78 3.59
CA ASN A 94 0.65 -13.72 4.70
C ASN A 94 -0.55 -14.65 4.53
N GLU A 95 -0.39 -15.69 3.78
CA GLU A 95 -1.45 -16.66 3.58
C GLU A 95 -1.54 -17.69 4.67
#